data_eb4294527651048f8231b716179ee3d7
#
_entry.id   eb4294527651048f8231b716179ee3d7
#
_cell.length_a   1.000
_cell.length_b   1.000
_cell.length_c   1.000
_cell.angle_alpha   90.00
_cell.angle_beta   90.00
_cell.angle_gamma   90.00
#
_symmetry.space_group_name_H-M   'P 1'
#
loop_
_entity.id
_entity.type
_entity.pdbx_description
1 polymer ?
#
loop_
_entity_poly.entity_id
_entity_poly.type
_entity_poly.pdbx_seq_one_letter_code
_entity_poly.pdbx_strand_id
1 'polypeptide(L)'
;PTYVCMGNHDNLVSLNDYTQYCRNVRELQINDWGILFVNSVIPDTDNPEKNKARGDVDIEQLGLIKEISSKYRNVAIVLHHPPIETGGWLDRRILENRKEFIEYIKACGNVRLVMYGHIHCYTNYVQSGVLYTSAPAVSYAFDNRLAKFEIDYGAEGYSLIEIENDEILVTNYKLNQTE
;
A
#
# COMPACT_ATOMS: atom_id res chain seq x y z
N PRO A 1 14.86 -1.31 -11.32
CA PRO A 1 14.11 -2.54 -11.10
C PRO A 1 12.68 -2.20 -10.64
N THR A 2 11.72 -3.06 -11.01
CA THR A 2 10.32 -2.96 -10.59
C THR A 2 10.09 -3.94 -9.44
N TYR A 3 9.33 -3.52 -8.43
CA TYR A 3 8.92 -4.35 -7.30
C TYR A 3 7.41 -4.42 -7.22
N VAL A 4 6.87 -5.54 -6.75
CA VAL A 4 5.43 -5.77 -6.67
C VAL A 4 5.02 -6.13 -5.24
N CYS A 5 3.86 -5.60 -4.82
CA CYS A 5 3.15 -6.02 -3.63
C CYS A 5 1.83 -6.65 -4.08
N MET A 6 1.49 -7.82 -3.52
CA MET A 6 0.25 -8.53 -3.87
C MET A 6 -0.99 -7.74 -3.46
N GLY A 7 -1.99 -7.74 -4.36
CA GLY A 7 -3.32 -7.24 -4.10
C GLY A 7 -4.39 -8.35 -4.06
N ASN A 8 -5.62 -8.00 -3.73
CA ASN A 8 -6.71 -8.95 -3.58
C ASN A 8 -7.16 -9.61 -4.91
N HIS A 9 -6.71 -9.11 -6.05
CA HIS A 9 -6.96 -9.72 -7.37
C HIS A 9 -5.81 -10.61 -7.85
N ASP A 10 -4.70 -10.65 -7.12
CA ASP A 10 -3.55 -11.47 -7.45
C ASP A 10 -3.65 -12.86 -6.82
N ASN A 11 -3.01 -13.84 -7.43
CA ASN A 11 -2.77 -15.13 -6.83
C ASN A 11 -1.29 -15.53 -6.98
N LEU A 12 -0.84 -16.50 -6.19
CA LEU A 12 0.56 -16.93 -6.18
C LEU A 12 1.04 -17.48 -7.53
N VAL A 13 0.15 -18.10 -8.31
CA VAL A 13 0.48 -18.63 -9.63
C VAL A 13 0.78 -17.49 -10.59
N SER A 14 -0.15 -16.52 -10.69
CA SER A 14 0.02 -15.32 -11.53
C SER A 14 1.24 -14.51 -11.11
N LEU A 15 1.53 -14.40 -9.81
CA LEU A 15 2.69 -13.68 -9.32
C LEU A 15 4.00 -14.28 -9.87
N ASN A 16 4.10 -15.61 -9.96
CA ASN A 16 5.26 -16.27 -10.54
C ASN A 16 5.46 -15.92 -12.01
N ASP A 17 4.38 -15.71 -12.77
CA ASP A 17 4.46 -15.31 -14.18
C ASP A 17 5.02 -13.90 -14.37
N TYR A 18 4.84 -13.01 -13.38
CA TYR A 18 5.36 -11.64 -13.41
C TYR A 18 6.82 -11.51 -12.95
N THR A 19 7.42 -12.54 -12.36
CA THR A 19 8.76 -12.44 -11.76
C THR A 19 9.88 -12.16 -12.79
N GLN A 20 9.62 -12.39 -14.06
CA GLN A 20 10.53 -11.97 -15.15
C GLN A 20 10.55 -10.45 -15.37
N TYR A 21 9.50 -9.72 -14.96
CA TYR A 21 9.35 -8.26 -15.15
C TYR A 21 9.48 -7.48 -13.85
N CYS A 22 9.10 -8.06 -12.73
CA CYS A 22 9.13 -7.43 -11.42
C CYS A 22 9.61 -8.39 -10.34
N ARG A 23 10.07 -7.84 -9.23
CA ARG A 23 10.58 -8.60 -8.09
C ARG A 23 9.58 -8.59 -6.95
N ASN A 24 9.26 -9.77 -6.45
CA ASN A 24 8.54 -9.94 -5.19
C ASN A 24 9.59 -10.12 -4.09
N VAL A 25 9.73 -9.12 -3.23
CA VAL A 25 10.70 -9.12 -2.13
C VAL A 25 9.99 -8.74 -0.83
N ARG A 26 10.56 -9.13 0.30
CA ARG A 26 10.05 -8.73 1.60
C ARG A 26 10.60 -7.38 2.06
N GLU A 27 11.86 -7.13 1.72
CA GLU A 27 12.54 -5.91 2.12
C GLU A 27 13.48 -5.43 1.01
N LEU A 28 13.66 -4.12 0.95
CA LEU A 28 14.60 -3.44 0.07
C LEU A 28 15.27 -2.34 0.88
N GLN A 29 16.60 -2.24 0.79
CA GLN A 29 17.34 -1.13 1.36
C GLN A 29 17.65 -0.07 0.30
N ILE A 30 17.36 1.19 0.61
CA ILE A 30 17.77 2.36 -0.17
C ILE A 30 18.40 3.36 0.81
N ASN A 31 19.70 3.52 0.75
CA ASN A 31 20.49 4.31 1.72
C ASN A 31 20.23 3.84 3.15
N ASP A 32 19.73 4.69 4.03
CA ASP A 32 19.36 4.41 5.42
C ASP A 32 17.87 4.06 5.61
N TRP A 33 17.14 3.90 4.51
CA TRP A 33 15.73 3.49 4.50
C TRP A 33 15.58 1.99 4.27
N GLY A 34 14.74 1.36 5.08
CA GLY A 34 14.17 0.04 4.82
C GLY A 34 12.79 0.18 4.19
N ILE A 35 12.57 -0.44 3.02
CA ILE A 35 11.25 -0.50 2.38
C ILE A 35 10.73 -1.92 2.54
N LEU A 36 9.65 -2.08 3.30
CA LEU A 36 9.04 -3.37 3.64
C LEU A 36 7.80 -3.60 2.79
N PHE A 37 7.74 -4.76 2.14
CA PHE A 37 6.58 -5.21 1.38
C PHE A 37 5.78 -6.19 2.24
N VAL A 38 4.62 -5.73 2.72
CA VAL A 38 3.75 -6.47 3.64
C VAL A 38 2.57 -7.05 2.88
N ASN A 39 2.40 -8.37 2.97
CA ASN A 39 1.25 -9.02 2.37
C ASN A 39 0.01 -8.83 3.27
N SER A 40 -0.98 -8.12 2.76
CA SER A 40 -2.26 -7.90 3.45
C SER A 40 -3.43 -8.68 2.83
N VAL A 41 -3.14 -9.62 1.93
CA VAL A 41 -4.17 -10.40 1.22
C VAL A 41 -4.65 -11.55 2.10
N ILE A 42 -5.96 -11.70 2.22
CA ILE A 42 -6.61 -12.83 2.89
C ILE A 42 -7.18 -13.77 1.81
N PRO A 43 -6.75 -15.05 1.74
CA PRO A 43 -7.39 -16.02 0.88
C PRO A 43 -8.88 -16.21 1.24
N ASP A 44 -9.72 -16.35 0.24
CA ASP A 44 -11.14 -16.67 0.46
C ASP A 44 -11.28 -18.18 0.67
N THR A 45 -11.63 -18.59 1.88
CA THR A 45 -11.82 -20.03 2.23
C THR A 45 -13.01 -20.67 1.53
N ASP A 46 -14.02 -19.90 1.17
CA ASP A 46 -15.22 -20.36 0.49
C ASP A 46 -15.04 -20.42 -1.03
N ASN A 47 -14.07 -19.69 -1.56
CA ASN A 47 -13.71 -19.67 -2.96
C ASN A 47 -12.18 -19.60 -3.13
N PRO A 48 -11.48 -20.76 -3.14
CA PRO A 48 -10.01 -20.81 -3.14
C PRO A 48 -9.32 -20.17 -4.34
N GLU A 49 -10.07 -19.85 -5.41
CA GLU A 49 -9.53 -19.13 -6.59
C GLU A 49 -9.52 -17.63 -6.41
N LYS A 50 -10.05 -17.13 -5.28
CA LYS A 50 -10.18 -15.69 -4.99
C LYS A 50 -9.59 -15.34 -3.65
N ASN A 51 -9.35 -14.05 -3.47
CA ASN A 51 -9.04 -13.47 -2.18
C ASN A 51 -10.20 -12.60 -1.70
N LYS A 52 -10.27 -12.39 -0.40
CA LYS A 52 -11.23 -11.45 0.18
C LYS A 52 -10.90 -10.03 -0.27
N ALA A 53 -11.92 -9.21 -0.46
CA ALA A 53 -11.73 -7.81 -0.87
C ALA A 53 -11.24 -6.90 0.28
N ARG A 54 -11.18 -7.40 1.50
CA ARG A 54 -10.62 -6.75 2.69
C ARG A 54 -9.32 -7.43 3.07
N GLY A 55 -8.42 -6.70 3.72
CA GLY A 55 -7.11 -7.21 4.08
C GLY A 55 -6.93 -7.46 5.57
N ASP A 56 -5.85 -8.15 5.91
CA ASP A 56 -5.35 -8.32 7.27
C ASP A 56 -3.82 -8.38 7.25
N VAL A 57 -3.18 -7.91 8.30
CA VAL A 57 -1.75 -8.10 8.55
C VAL A 57 -1.62 -8.96 9.79
N ASP A 58 -1.37 -10.25 9.60
CA ASP A 58 -1.30 -11.22 10.67
C ASP A 58 -0.13 -10.99 11.64
N ILE A 59 -0.14 -11.73 12.75
CA ILE A 59 0.86 -11.57 13.81
C ILE A 59 2.29 -11.89 13.35
N GLU A 60 2.46 -12.76 12.34
CA GLU A 60 3.78 -13.09 11.79
C GLU A 60 4.31 -11.91 10.98
N GLN A 61 3.46 -11.29 10.16
CA GLN A 61 3.79 -10.08 9.40
C GLN A 61 4.09 -8.90 10.34
N LEU A 62 3.32 -8.71 11.40
CA LEU A 62 3.59 -7.70 12.42
C LEU A 62 4.96 -7.94 13.08
N GLY A 63 5.26 -9.19 13.45
CA GLY A 63 6.56 -9.56 14.00
C GLY A 63 7.72 -9.24 13.06
N LEU A 64 7.55 -9.53 11.76
CA LEU A 64 8.52 -9.23 10.71
C LEU A 64 8.74 -7.72 10.55
N ILE A 65 7.68 -6.91 10.60
CA ILE A 65 7.78 -5.44 10.57
C ILE A 65 8.69 -4.95 11.70
N LYS A 66 8.50 -5.45 12.92
CA LYS A 66 9.32 -5.05 14.07
C LYS A 66 10.78 -5.47 13.92
N GLU A 67 11.02 -6.71 13.51
CA GLU A 67 12.37 -7.24 13.29
C GLU A 67 13.12 -6.40 12.26
N ILE A 68 12.51 -6.20 11.08
CA ILE A 68 13.16 -5.50 9.98
C ILE A 68 13.29 -4.00 10.31
N SER A 69 12.27 -3.38 10.92
CA SER A 69 12.34 -1.97 11.32
C SER A 69 13.55 -1.69 12.22
N SER A 70 13.93 -2.64 13.07
CA SER A 70 15.09 -2.46 13.96
C SER A 70 16.44 -2.32 13.22
N LYS A 71 16.51 -2.68 11.96
CA LYS A 71 17.74 -2.64 11.12
C LYS A 71 17.98 -1.27 10.48
N TYR A 72 16.97 -0.40 10.40
CA TYR A 72 17.01 0.82 9.60
C TYR A 72 16.72 2.06 10.44
N ARG A 73 17.28 3.20 10.03
CA ARG A 73 16.98 4.50 10.64
C ARG A 73 15.54 4.95 10.32
N ASN A 74 15.13 4.79 9.07
CA ASN A 74 13.79 5.14 8.58
C ASN A 74 13.18 3.94 7.87
N VAL A 75 11.87 3.80 7.97
CA VAL A 75 11.11 2.69 7.37
C VAL A 75 9.94 3.21 6.56
N ALA A 76 9.80 2.68 5.35
CA ALA A 76 8.61 2.77 4.53
C ALA A 76 7.95 1.40 4.44
N ILE A 77 6.62 1.33 4.54
CA ILE A 77 5.84 0.10 4.39
C ILE A 77 5.01 0.21 3.10
N VAL A 78 5.02 -0.85 2.32
CA VAL A 78 4.17 -1.04 1.13
C VAL A 78 3.22 -2.18 1.41
N LEU A 79 1.91 -1.93 1.33
CA LEU A 79 0.88 -2.95 1.43
C LEU A 79 -0.26 -2.64 0.45
N HIS A 80 -1.16 -3.60 0.20
CA HIS A 80 -2.25 -3.36 -0.76
C HIS A 80 -3.43 -2.65 -0.10
N HIS A 81 -3.92 -3.16 1.04
CA HIS A 81 -5.15 -2.63 1.66
C HIS A 81 -4.87 -1.41 2.53
N PRO A 82 -5.66 -0.33 2.42
CA PRO A 82 -5.48 0.86 3.23
C PRO A 82 -5.58 0.57 4.74
N PRO A 83 -4.66 1.08 5.56
CA PRO A 83 -4.77 0.97 7.02
C PRO A 83 -5.61 2.10 7.65
N ILE A 84 -6.01 3.10 6.86
CA ILE A 84 -6.79 4.26 7.31
C ILE A 84 -8.06 4.41 6.48
N GLU A 85 -9.10 4.97 7.07
CA GLU A 85 -10.33 5.35 6.36
C GLU A 85 -10.07 6.57 5.48
N THR A 86 -10.63 6.55 4.28
CA THR A 86 -10.45 7.59 3.27
C THR A 86 -11.74 8.40 3.03
N GLY A 87 -12.83 8.02 3.69
CA GLY A 87 -14.14 8.65 3.58
C GLY A 87 -15.00 8.14 2.43
N GLY A 88 -14.56 7.09 1.73
CA GLY A 88 -15.24 6.56 0.55
C GLY A 88 -15.92 5.21 0.77
N TRP A 89 -16.57 4.74 -0.29
CA TRP A 89 -17.29 3.47 -0.29
C TRP A 89 -16.40 2.23 -0.04
N LEU A 90 -15.09 2.35 -0.29
CA LEU A 90 -14.11 1.28 -0.05
C LEU A 90 -13.69 1.14 1.41
N ASP A 91 -14.05 2.05 2.32
CA ASP A 91 -13.69 1.95 3.74
C ASP A 91 -14.21 0.68 4.43
N ARG A 92 -15.26 0.04 3.86
CA ARG A 92 -15.74 -1.29 4.28
C ARG A 92 -14.84 -2.45 3.84
N ARG A 93 -13.82 -2.21 3.02
CA ARG A 93 -12.93 -3.21 2.41
C ARG A 93 -11.45 -2.90 2.61
N ILE A 94 -11.13 -2.14 3.62
CA ILE A 94 -9.76 -1.81 4.02
C ILE A 94 -9.19 -2.88 4.96
N LEU A 95 -8.06 -2.60 5.58
CA LEU A 95 -7.41 -3.51 6.52
C LEU A 95 -8.33 -3.76 7.75
N GLU A 96 -8.65 -5.04 8.06
CA GLU A 96 -9.55 -5.40 9.17
C GLU A 96 -8.95 -5.02 10.52
N ASN A 97 -7.68 -5.37 10.72
CA ASN A 97 -6.94 -5.10 11.95
C ASN A 97 -6.18 -3.77 11.92
N ARG A 98 -6.68 -2.75 11.18
CA ARG A 98 -6.02 -1.46 10.98
C ARG A 98 -5.60 -0.76 12.27
N LYS A 99 -6.40 -0.86 13.33
CA LYS A 99 -6.09 -0.22 14.61
C LYS A 99 -4.85 -0.85 15.24
N GLU A 100 -4.78 -2.17 15.25
CA GLU A 100 -3.64 -2.94 15.74
C GLU A 100 -2.39 -2.64 14.89
N PHE A 101 -2.51 -2.66 13.57
CA PHE A 101 -1.42 -2.33 12.66
C PHE A 101 -0.86 -0.92 12.92
N ILE A 102 -1.73 0.11 13.05
CA ILE A 102 -1.31 1.50 13.31
C ILE A 102 -0.58 1.61 14.65
N GLU A 103 -1.12 1.02 15.73
CA GLU A 103 -0.45 1.04 17.03
C GLU A 103 0.89 0.30 16.99
N TYR A 104 0.96 -0.79 16.22
CA TYR A 104 2.19 -1.57 16.09
C TYR A 104 3.29 -0.79 15.37
N ILE A 105 3.00 -0.19 14.22
CA ILE A 105 4.00 0.61 13.49
C ILE A 105 4.41 1.87 14.25
N LYS A 106 3.49 2.48 15.00
CA LYS A 106 3.78 3.59 15.90
C LYS A 106 4.76 3.18 17.02
N ALA A 107 4.59 1.97 17.56
CA ALA A 107 5.52 1.43 18.57
C ALA A 107 6.92 1.14 18.03
N CYS A 108 7.08 0.94 16.71
CA CYS A 108 8.40 0.83 16.07
C CYS A 108 9.18 2.16 16.10
N GLY A 109 8.48 3.30 16.06
CA GLY A 109 9.07 4.64 16.25
C GLY A 109 9.82 5.22 15.05
N ASN A 110 10.13 4.42 14.03
CA ASN A 110 10.90 4.82 12.84
C ASN A 110 10.17 4.59 11.52
N VAL A 111 8.91 4.14 11.55
CA VAL A 111 8.07 4.11 10.35
C VAL A 111 7.64 5.53 10.02
N ARG A 112 8.00 6.01 8.82
CA ARG A 112 7.76 7.37 8.36
C ARG A 112 6.76 7.45 7.20
N LEU A 113 6.62 6.35 6.45
CA LEU A 113 5.81 6.29 5.23
C LEU A 113 5.06 4.97 5.15
N VAL A 114 3.78 5.01 4.81
CA VAL A 114 2.97 3.85 4.46
C VAL A 114 2.32 4.09 3.11
N MET A 115 2.68 3.27 2.12
CA MET A 115 2.16 3.30 0.77
C MET A 115 1.14 2.17 0.58
N TYR A 116 -0.01 2.47 0.00
CA TYR A 116 -1.05 1.46 -0.23
C TYR A 116 -1.76 1.67 -1.57
N GLY A 117 -2.42 0.62 -2.04
CA GLY A 117 -3.22 0.58 -3.26
C GLY A 117 -4.71 0.41 -2.98
N HIS A 118 -5.36 -0.47 -3.73
CA HIS A 118 -6.74 -0.94 -3.57
C HIS A 118 -7.84 0.08 -3.88
N ILE A 119 -7.69 1.31 -3.45
CA ILE A 119 -8.71 2.35 -3.58
C ILE A 119 -8.67 3.10 -4.91
N HIS A 120 -7.67 2.84 -5.76
CA HIS A 120 -7.51 3.40 -7.09
C HIS A 120 -7.62 4.94 -7.16
N CYS A 121 -7.29 5.63 -6.08
CA CYS A 121 -7.28 7.09 -6.05
C CYS A 121 -6.08 7.59 -5.24
N TYR A 122 -5.70 8.84 -5.49
CA TYR A 122 -4.66 9.51 -4.72
C TYR A 122 -5.20 9.94 -3.36
N THR A 123 -4.46 9.58 -2.32
CA THR A 123 -4.68 10.08 -0.96
C THR A 123 -3.35 10.43 -0.31
N ASN A 124 -3.38 11.39 0.61
CA ASN A 124 -2.19 11.84 1.32
C ASN A 124 -2.59 12.35 2.71
N TYR A 125 -2.25 11.60 3.76
CA TYR A 125 -2.62 11.90 5.14
C TYR A 125 -1.42 11.76 6.07
N VAL A 126 -1.31 12.64 7.04
CA VAL A 126 -0.32 12.52 8.12
C VAL A 126 -1.05 12.22 9.43
N GLN A 127 -0.67 11.11 10.05
CA GLN A 127 -1.18 10.72 11.36
C GLN A 127 -0.02 10.22 12.24
N SER A 128 0.12 10.81 13.43
CA SER A 128 1.16 10.43 14.41
C SER A 128 2.59 10.45 13.86
N GLY A 129 2.90 11.37 12.94
CA GLY A 129 4.22 11.50 12.30
C GLY A 129 4.49 10.52 11.17
N VAL A 130 3.53 9.70 10.80
CA VAL A 130 3.58 8.78 9.65
C VAL A 130 2.78 9.37 8.49
N LEU A 131 3.37 9.38 7.30
CA LEU A 131 2.69 9.74 6.06
C LEU A 131 2.04 8.49 5.47
N TYR A 132 0.73 8.54 5.23
CA TYR A 132 -0.06 7.50 4.57
C TYR A 132 -0.45 7.99 3.20
N THR A 133 -0.07 7.28 2.14
CA THR A 133 -0.33 7.71 0.76
C THR A 133 -0.71 6.55 -0.15
N SER A 134 -1.56 6.85 -1.13
CA SER A 134 -1.90 5.95 -2.23
C SER A 134 -1.74 6.65 -3.57
N ALA A 135 -1.61 5.86 -4.63
CA ALA A 135 -1.64 6.33 -6.00
C ALA A 135 -2.96 5.96 -6.69
N PRO A 136 -3.37 6.69 -7.73
CA PRO A 136 -4.37 6.20 -8.66
C PRO A 136 -3.89 4.90 -9.33
N ALA A 137 -4.82 4.10 -9.83
CA ALA A 137 -4.43 3.01 -10.72
C ALA A 137 -4.17 3.53 -12.14
N VAL A 138 -3.28 2.86 -12.86
CA VAL A 138 -2.97 3.20 -14.27
C VAL A 138 -4.06 2.72 -15.24
N SER A 139 -4.94 1.80 -14.81
CA SER A 139 -6.00 1.20 -15.65
C SER A 139 -7.31 1.96 -15.55
N TYR A 140 -7.75 2.29 -14.35
CA TYR A 140 -8.93 3.11 -14.05
C TYR A 140 -8.88 3.59 -12.60
N ALA A 141 -9.36 4.79 -12.37
CA ALA A 141 -9.45 5.39 -11.03
C ALA A 141 -10.88 5.32 -10.48
N PHE A 142 -11.03 5.43 -9.16
CA PHE A 142 -12.33 5.54 -8.49
C PHE A 142 -12.55 6.93 -7.94
N ASP A 143 -13.78 7.42 -8.01
CA ASP A 143 -14.18 8.55 -7.18
C ASP A 143 -14.48 8.05 -5.75
N ASN A 144 -13.48 8.16 -4.89
CA ASN A 144 -13.58 7.70 -3.51
C ASN A 144 -14.30 8.70 -2.57
N ARG A 145 -14.75 9.84 -3.09
CA ARG A 145 -15.57 10.82 -2.32
C ARG A 145 -17.04 10.38 -2.24
N LEU A 146 -17.43 9.45 -3.08
CA LEU A 146 -18.81 8.98 -3.17
C LEU A 146 -19.05 7.79 -2.23
N ALA A 147 -20.30 7.63 -1.80
CA ALA A 147 -20.72 6.49 -0.98
C ALA A 147 -20.94 5.19 -1.77
N LYS A 148 -20.81 5.22 -3.10
CA LYS A 148 -21.01 4.10 -4.03
C LYS A 148 -19.88 4.03 -5.04
N PHE A 149 -19.75 2.86 -5.67
CA PHE A 149 -18.80 2.67 -6.78
C PHE A 149 -19.07 3.62 -7.93
N GLU A 150 -18.05 4.36 -8.32
CA GLU A 150 -18.04 5.19 -9.53
C GLU A 150 -16.60 5.32 -10.04
N ILE A 151 -16.44 5.23 -11.38
CA ILE A 151 -15.14 5.42 -12.04
C ILE A 151 -14.93 6.92 -12.24
N ASP A 152 -13.77 7.41 -11.85
CA ASP A 152 -13.28 8.77 -12.10
C ASP A 152 -12.44 8.77 -13.38
N TYR A 153 -13.11 8.95 -14.52
CA TYR A 153 -12.45 8.96 -15.84
C TYR A 153 -11.47 10.12 -15.96
N GLY A 154 -10.23 9.81 -16.41
CA GLY A 154 -9.16 10.79 -16.56
C GLY A 154 -8.41 11.09 -15.26
N ALA A 155 -8.68 10.32 -14.19
CA ALA A 155 -7.93 10.36 -12.95
C ALA A 155 -6.90 9.22 -12.83
N GLU A 156 -6.74 8.40 -13.87
CA GLU A 156 -5.70 7.38 -13.96
C GLU A 156 -4.32 8.02 -13.87
N GLY A 157 -3.40 7.37 -13.14
CA GLY A 157 -2.12 8.01 -12.88
C GLY A 157 -1.15 7.19 -12.05
N TYR A 158 -0.14 7.88 -11.55
CA TYR A 158 0.87 7.35 -10.64
C TYR A 158 1.34 8.44 -9.69
N SER A 159 2.00 8.05 -8.60
CA SER A 159 2.63 8.97 -7.68
C SER A 159 4.16 8.83 -7.73
N LEU A 160 4.86 9.96 -7.75
CA LEU A 160 6.29 10.03 -7.51
C LEU A 160 6.52 10.37 -6.03
N ILE A 161 7.37 9.59 -5.37
CA ILE A 161 7.77 9.83 -3.98
C ILE A 161 9.26 10.15 -3.99
N GLU A 162 9.58 11.34 -3.54
CA GLU A 162 10.93 11.85 -3.39
C GLU A 162 11.26 11.98 -1.91
N ILE A 163 12.42 11.46 -1.51
CA ILE A 163 12.90 11.50 -0.13
C ILE A 163 14.24 12.19 -0.12
N GLU A 164 14.30 13.38 0.48
CA GLU A 164 15.50 14.17 0.62
C GLU A 164 15.60 14.74 2.03
N ASN A 165 16.74 14.56 2.71
CA ASN A 165 17.00 15.08 4.06
C ASN A 165 15.89 14.73 5.09
N ASP A 166 15.37 13.50 5.06
CA ASP A 166 14.25 13.00 5.87
C ASP A 166 12.88 13.66 5.57
N GLU A 167 12.79 14.54 4.56
CA GLU A 167 11.53 15.05 4.04
C GLU A 167 10.99 14.14 2.95
N ILE A 168 9.67 13.94 2.96
CA ILE A 168 8.97 13.08 2.00
C ILE A 168 8.02 13.95 1.19
N LEU A 169 8.28 14.05 -0.11
CA LEU A 169 7.40 14.74 -1.06
C LEU A 169 6.68 13.69 -1.91
N VAL A 170 5.35 13.81 -2.01
CA VAL A 170 4.53 12.96 -2.88
C VAL A 170 3.86 13.82 -3.93
N THR A 171 4.17 13.57 -5.19
CA THR A 171 3.57 14.25 -6.34
C THR A 171 2.73 13.26 -7.13
N ASN A 172 1.46 13.59 -7.36
CA ASN A 172 0.54 12.77 -8.15
C ASN A 172 0.49 13.25 -9.60
N TYR A 173 0.68 12.33 -10.54
CA TYR A 173 0.65 12.59 -11.99
C TYR A 173 -0.52 11.85 -12.63
N LYS A 174 -1.30 12.54 -13.46
CA LYS A 174 -2.32 11.95 -14.32
C LYS A 174 -1.74 11.51 -15.65
N LEU A 175 -2.16 10.34 -16.15
CA LEU A 175 -1.64 9.79 -17.42
C LEU A 175 -2.10 10.58 -18.67
N ASN A 176 -3.27 11.20 -18.61
CA ASN A 176 -3.89 11.86 -19.78
C ASN A 176 -3.63 13.37 -19.84
N GLN A 177 -2.71 13.92 -19.06
CA GLN A 177 -2.24 15.28 -19.25
C GLN A 177 -1.11 15.29 -20.29
N THR A 178 -1.49 15.16 -21.58
CA THR A 178 -0.61 15.65 -22.66
C THR A 178 -0.66 17.16 -22.63
N GLU A 179 0.48 17.78 -22.31
CA GLU A 179 0.71 19.20 -22.56
C GLU A 179 0.55 19.52 -24.06
#